data_e16dfe40abc30f999a341c478d0b6c14
#
_entry.id   e16dfe40abc30f999a341c478d0b6c14
#
_cell.length_a   1.000
_cell.length_b   1.000
_cell.length_c   1.000
_cell.angle_alpha   90.00
_cell.angle_beta   90.00
_cell.angle_gamma   90.00
#
_symmetry.space_group_name_H-M   'P 1'
#
loop_
_entity.id
_entity.type
_entity.pdbx_description
1 polymer ?
#
loop_
_entity_poly.entity_id
_entity_poly.type
_entity_poly.pdbx_seq_one_letter_code
_entity_poly.pdbx_strand_id
1 'polypeptide(L)'
;MNHLSRLLSILTILKSKRITTGPELADKFAVSLRTIYRDIRKLEESGVPIITIEGRGYTIMDGYMVAPIMFDELEVNALITAEQLIARTNDDSLIEHFEQTLQKIKSVFKSTLQSKGELLNSKMHVFKSKSSEAKSSSLAHIQMAIINFRITDLTYVALSEETTSRMIEPVAIYSFDEKWIVIAWCRLRAAYRSFRLDRIQHFKILEETFVDRQFDLREYFTACDEIET
;
A
#
# COMPACT_ATOMS: atom_id res chain seq x y z
N MET A 1 -4.72 -38.23 6.86
CA MET A 1 -4.07 -36.88 6.87
C MET A 1 -3.59 -36.64 8.28
N ASN A 2 -2.36 -36.09 8.47
CA ASN A 2 -1.88 -35.79 9.83
C ASN A 2 -2.60 -34.55 10.40
N HIS A 3 -2.50 -34.34 11.73
CA HIS A 3 -3.22 -33.28 12.42
C HIS A 3 -2.81 -31.85 11.93
N LEU A 4 -1.51 -31.61 11.75
CA LEU A 4 -1.01 -30.31 11.29
C LEU A 4 -1.51 -29.99 9.87
N SER A 5 -1.43 -30.96 8.95
CA SER A 5 -1.95 -30.78 7.59
C SER A 5 -3.44 -30.46 7.56
N ARG A 6 -4.21 -31.05 8.51
CA ARG A 6 -5.65 -30.77 8.61
C ARG A 6 -5.91 -29.35 9.11
N LEU A 7 -5.19 -28.87 10.15
CA LEU A 7 -5.30 -27.50 10.65
C LEU A 7 -5.01 -26.47 9.55
N LEU A 8 -3.92 -26.66 8.79
CA LEU A 8 -3.57 -25.78 7.66
C LEU A 8 -4.65 -25.80 6.56
N SER A 9 -5.20 -26.98 6.26
CA SER A 9 -6.27 -27.10 5.27
C SER A 9 -7.57 -26.45 5.73
N ILE A 10 -7.95 -26.57 7.01
CA ILE A 10 -9.10 -25.86 7.59
C ILE A 10 -8.89 -24.35 7.46
N LEU A 11 -7.72 -23.83 7.84
CA LEU A 11 -7.37 -22.42 7.72
C LEU A 11 -7.50 -21.93 6.27
N THR A 12 -7.00 -22.70 5.30
CA THR A 12 -7.11 -22.37 3.87
C THR A 12 -8.57 -22.31 3.40
N ILE A 13 -9.41 -23.24 3.85
CA ILE A 13 -10.84 -23.27 3.48
C ILE A 13 -11.56 -22.06 4.06
N LEU A 14 -11.37 -21.77 5.36
CA LEU A 14 -11.99 -20.63 6.02
C LEU A 14 -11.57 -19.28 5.40
N LYS A 15 -10.38 -19.23 4.77
CA LYS A 15 -9.92 -18.06 4.00
C LYS A 15 -10.57 -17.95 2.61
N SER A 16 -10.79 -19.08 1.93
CA SER A 16 -11.29 -19.09 0.55
C SER A 16 -12.81 -18.97 0.46
N LYS A 17 -13.54 -19.32 1.53
CA LYS A 17 -15.00 -19.27 1.60
C LYS A 17 -15.45 -18.27 2.66
N ARG A 18 -16.50 -17.51 2.37
CA ARG A 18 -17.08 -16.57 3.34
C ARG A 18 -17.56 -17.24 4.63
N ILE A 19 -18.15 -18.42 4.55
CA ILE A 19 -18.65 -19.20 5.70
C ILE A 19 -18.52 -20.68 5.36
N THR A 20 -18.09 -21.51 6.33
CA THR A 20 -18.00 -22.96 6.20
C THR A 20 -18.53 -23.62 7.47
N THR A 21 -19.39 -24.61 7.34
CA THR A 21 -20.01 -25.29 8.48
C THR A 21 -19.13 -26.41 9.06
N GLY A 22 -19.35 -26.72 10.34
CA GLY A 22 -18.65 -27.86 10.98
C GLY A 22 -18.89 -29.22 10.27
N PRO A 23 -20.14 -29.56 9.88
CA PRO A 23 -20.42 -30.74 9.07
C PRO A 23 -19.66 -30.80 7.75
N GLU A 24 -19.62 -29.71 6.97
CA GLU A 24 -18.85 -29.66 5.71
C GLU A 24 -17.36 -29.96 5.93
N LEU A 25 -16.77 -29.45 7.01
CA LEU A 25 -15.38 -29.75 7.35
C LEU A 25 -15.21 -31.21 7.79
N ALA A 26 -16.15 -31.72 8.59
CA ALA A 26 -16.11 -33.11 9.07
C ALA A 26 -16.16 -34.13 7.90
N ASP A 27 -17.08 -33.90 6.96
CA ASP A 27 -17.23 -34.73 5.76
C ASP A 27 -15.99 -34.62 4.86
N LYS A 28 -15.49 -33.41 4.62
CA LYS A 28 -14.31 -33.17 3.76
C LYS A 28 -13.05 -33.86 4.28
N PHE A 29 -12.85 -33.88 5.60
CA PHE A 29 -11.66 -34.48 6.21
C PHE A 29 -11.87 -35.90 6.73
N ALA A 30 -13.09 -36.48 6.57
CA ALA A 30 -13.49 -37.77 7.08
C ALA A 30 -13.18 -37.95 8.57
N VAL A 31 -13.55 -36.95 9.38
CA VAL A 31 -13.38 -36.92 10.84
C VAL A 31 -14.68 -36.56 11.53
N SER A 32 -14.77 -36.84 12.86
CA SER A 32 -15.96 -36.44 13.64
C SER A 32 -16.07 -34.93 13.80
N LEU A 33 -17.33 -34.43 13.97
CA LEU A 33 -17.59 -33.04 14.33
C LEU A 33 -16.82 -32.60 15.57
N ARG A 34 -16.71 -33.48 16.59
CA ARG A 34 -15.93 -33.24 17.80
C ARG A 34 -14.46 -32.95 17.48
N THR A 35 -13.90 -33.64 16.46
CA THR A 35 -12.53 -33.39 16.00
C THR A 35 -12.42 -32.01 15.36
N ILE A 36 -13.36 -31.62 14.51
CA ILE A 36 -13.39 -30.28 13.89
C ILE A 36 -13.49 -29.20 14.95
N TYR A 37 -14.39 -29.32 15.93
CA TYR A 37 -14.50 -28.30 16.99
C TYR A 37 -13.22 -28.15 17.81
N ARG A 38 -12.51 -29.24 18.08
CA ARG A 38 -11.22 -29.23 18.74
C ARG A 38 -10.16 -28.56 17.85
N ASP A 39 -10.18 -28.82 16.55
CA ASP A 39 -9.23 -28.22 15.61
C ASP A 39 -9.49 -26.72 15.44
N ILE A 40 -10.74 -26.27 15.36
CA ILE A 40 -11.13 -24.86 15.36
C ILE A 40 -10.62 -24.16 16.63
N ARG A 41 -10.90 -24.74 17.83
CA ARG A 41 -10.43 -24.18 19.09
C ARG A 41 -8.90 -24.04 19.15
N LYS A 42 -8.15 -25.02 18.62
CA LYS A 42 -6.69 -24.93 18.56
C LYS A 42 -6.18 -23.83 17.64
N LEU A 43 -6.88 -23.56 16.53
CA LEU A 43 -6.58 -22.43 15.67
C LEU A 43 -6.84 -21.10 16.40
N GLU A 44 -7.95 -20.99 17.14
CA GLU A 44 -8.27 -19.82 17.95
C GLU A 44 -7.22 -19.60 19.07
N GLU A 45 -6.86 -20.66 19.80
CA GLU A 45 -5.80 -20.66 20.82
C GLU A 45 -4.43 -20.26 20.24
N SER A 46 -4.21 -20.53 18.95
CA SER A 46 -3.01 -20.12 18.20
C SER A 46 -3.09 -18.70 17.65
N GLY A 47 -4.14 -17.92 18.01
CA GLY A 47 -4.29 -16.52 17.61
C GLY A 47 -4.98 -16.30 16.26
N VAL A 48 -5.60 -17.35 15.66
CA VAL A 48 -6.40 -17.16 14.45
C VAL A 48 -7.78 -16.60 14.85
N PRO A 49 -8.18 -15.40 14.39
CA PRO A 49 -9.46 -14.81 14.73
C PRO A 49 -10.60 -15.46 13.94
N ILE A 50 -11.06 -16.61 14.42
CA ILE A 50 -12.21 -17.31 13.86
C ILE A 50 -13.47 -16.72 14.48
N ILE A 51 -14.43 -16.35 13.63
CA ILE A 51 -15.75 -15.89 14.04
C ILE A 51 -16.74 -17.03 13.86
N THR A 52 -17.39 -17.42 14.94
CA THR A 52 -18.51 -18.35 14.90
C THR A 52 -19.79 -17.58 14.62
N ILE A 53 -20.45 -17.90 13.51
CA ILE A 53 -21.76 -17.35 13.15
C ILE A 53 -22.81 -18.38 13.55
N GLU A 54 -23.62 -18.04 14.53
CA GLU A 54 -24.61 -18.96 15.09
C GLU A 54 -25.57 -19.49 14.02
N GLY A 55 -25.73 -20.80 13.96
CA GLY A 55 -26.55 -21.48 12.94
C GLY A 55 -25.99 -21.46 11.51
N ARG A 56 -24.84 -20.82 11.25
CA ARG A 56 -24.27 -20.68 9.90
C ARG A 56 -22.87 -21.29 9.73
N GLY A 57 -22.05 -21.38 10.79
CA GLY A 57 -20.71 -21.96 10.75
C GLY A 57 -19.61 -21.00 11.15
N TYR A 58 -18.45 -21.18 10.54
CA TYR A 58 -17.19 -20.49 10.86
C TYR A 58 -16.73 -19.62 9.71
N THR A 59 -16.17 -18.48 10.04
CA THR A 59 -15.45 -17.59 9.12
C THR A 59 -14.21 -17.02 9.81
N ILE A 60 -13.29 -16.49 9.03
CA ILE A 60 -12.16 -15.72 9.57
C ILE A 60 -12.52 -14.23 9.51
N MET A 61 -12.08 -13.46 10.51
CA MET A 61 -12.25 -12.00 10.53
C MET A 61 -11.72 -11.40 9.22
N ASP A 62 -12.50 -10.51 8.61
CA ASP A 62 -12.09 -9.83 7.38
C ASP A 62 -10.76 -9.08 7.60
N GLY A 63 -9.84 -9.22 6.66
CA GLY A 63 -8.51 -8.61 6.75
C GLY A 63 -7.47 -9.45 7.49
N TYR A 64 -7.83 -10.61 8.09
CA TYR A 64 -6.84 -11.50 8.68
C TYR A 64 -6.11 -12.31 7.61
N MET A 65 -4.87 -11.97 7.36
CA MET A 65 -3.98 -12.70 6.46
C MET A 65 -2.87 -13.41 7.24
N VAL A 66 -2.99 -14.73 7.36
CA VAL A 66 -1.87 -15.60 7.69
C VAL A 66 -1.64 -16.52 6.49
N ALA A 67 -0.85 -16.04 5.53
CA ALA A 67 0.00 -16.92 4.77
C ALA A 67 1.39 -16.77 5.37
N PRO A 68 2.16 -17.84 5.66
CA PRO A 68 3.59 -17.68 5.79
C PRO A 68 4.09 -17.17 4.43
N ILE A 69 4.29 -15.85 4.35
CA ILE A 69 4.98 -15.27 3.19
C ILE A 69 6.41 -15.79 3.33
N MET A 70 6.80 -16.69 2.43
CA MET A 70 8.16 -17.21 2.37
C MET A 70 8.85 -16.50 1.21
N PHE A 71 9.84 -15.69 1.55
CA PHE A 71 10.68 -15.03 0.56
C PHE A 71 11.82 -15.95 0.14
N ASP A 72 12.16 -15.91 -1.14
CA ASP A 72 13.41 -16.46 -1.67
C ASP A 72 14.51 -15.40 -1.66
N GLU A 73 15.73 -15.80 -2.05
CA GLU A 73 16.89 -14.92 -2.03
C GLU A 73 16.78 -13.78 -3.05
N LEU A 74 16.19 -14.03 -4.22
CA LEU A 74 16.04 -13.01 -5.27
C LEU A 74 14.99 -11.97 -4.88
N GLU A 75 13.92 -12.40 -4.22
CA GLU A 75 12.89 -11.50 -3.70
C GLU A 75 13.42 -10.60 -2.58
N VAL A 76 14.24 -11.15 -1.66
CA VAL A 76 14.91 -10.35 -0.63
C VAL A 76 15.88 -9.35 -1.27
N ASN A 77 16.67 -9.76 -2.27
CA ASN A 77 17.59 -8.86 -2.98
C ASN A 77 16.84 -7.73 -3.69
N ALA A 78 15.69 -8.01 -4.29
CA ALA A 78 14.84 -7.00 -4.93
C ALA A 78 14.32 -5.98 -3.91
N LEU A 79 13.87 -6.42 -2.73
CA LEU A 79 13.41 -5.55 -1.65
C LEU A 79 14.53 -4.64 -1.11
N ILE A 80 15.73 -5.17 -0.90
CA ILE A 80 16.91 -4.39 -0.46
C ILE A 80 17.30 -3.36 -1.53
N THR A 81 17.25 -3.74 -2.81
CA THR A 81 17.52 -2.80 -3.92
C THR A 81 16.47 -1.69 -3.95
N ALA A 82 15.19 -2.01 -3.81
CA ALA A 82 14.12 -1.03 -3.73
C ALA A 82 14.29 -0.07 -2.54
N GLU A 83 14.70 -0.58 -1.35
CA GLU A 83 15.02 0.24 -0.18
C GLU A 83 16.07 1.32 -0.50
N GLN A 84 17.17 0.91 -1.16
CA GLN A 84 18.23 1.85 -1.55
C GLN A 84 17.79 2.88 -2.59
N LEU A 85 16.93 2.50 -3.54
CA LEU A 85 16.38 3.40 -4.53
C LEU A 85 15.40 4.41 -3.90
N ILE A 86 14.51 3.93 -3.04
CA ILE A 86 13.51 4.78 -2.37
C ILE A 86 14.18 5.74 -1.38
N ALA A 87 15.21 5.30 -0.65
CA ALA A 87 15.98 6.18 0.24
C ALA A 87 16.65 7.36 -0.49
N ARG A 88 16.72 7.33 -1.83
CA ARG A 88 17.27 8.42 -2.66
C ARG A 88 16.20 9.32 -3.26
N THR A 89 14.94 9.00 -3.08
CA THR A 89 13.85 9.89 -3.50
C THR A 89 13.87 11.18 -2.68
N ASN A 90 13.19 12.21 -3.21
CA ASN A 90 13.11 13.50 -2.54
C ASN A 90 11.79 13.68 -1.78
N ASP A 91 11.13 12.57 -1.38
CA ASP A 91 9.91 12.63 -0.57
C ASP A 91 10.09 11.85 0.74
N ASP A 92 10.16 12.58 1.85
CA ASP A 92 10.39 12.01 3.17
C ASP A 92 9.21 11.13 3.62
N SER A 93 7.97 11.40 3.19
CA SER A 93 6.80 10.58 3.54
C SER A 93 6.86 9.19 2.89
N LEU A 94 7.31 9.11 1.65
CA LEU A 94 7.49 7.84 0.95
C LEU A 94 8.59 7.01 1.63
N ILE A 95 9.72 7.63 1.97
CA ILE A 95 10.84 6.97 2.66
C ILE A 95 10.36 6.37 3.98
N GLU A 96 9.72 7.18 4.84
CA GLU A 96 9.26 6.75 6.15
C GLU A 96 8.27 5.56 6.06
N HIS A 97 7.25 5.66 5.22
CA HIS A 97 6.26 4.60 5.09
C HIS A 97 6.82 3.33 4.45
N PHE A 98 7.77 3.46 3.53
CA PHE A 98 8.44 2.30 2.95
C PHE A 98 9.33 1.59 3.96
N GLU A 99 10.12 2.33 4.74
CA GLU A 99 10.96 1.77 5.81
C GLU A 99 10.13 1.03 6.85
N GLN A 100 9.02 1.62 7.33
CA GLN A 100 8.10 0.98 8.27
C GLN A 100 7.50 -0.31 7.69
N THR A 101 7.13 -0.29 6.41
CA THR A 101 6.59 -1.47 5.72
C THR A 101 7.65 -2.55 5.57
N LEU A 102 8.84 -2.18 5.14
CA LEU A 102 9.95 -3.10 4.93
C LEU A 102 10.43 -3.73 6.25
N GLN A 103 10.41 -3.01 7.37
CA GLN A 103 10.69 -3.58 8.69
C GLN A 103 9.71 -4.70 9.05
N LYS A 104 8.40 -4.52 8.77
CA LYS A 104 7.40 -5.57 8.97
C LYS A 104 7.67 -6.79 8.08
N ILE A 105 8.08 -6.57 6.84
CA ILE A 105 8.44 -7.65 5.89
C ILE A 105 9.72 -8.35 6.36
N LYS A 106 10.76 -7.61 6.74
CA LYS A 106 12.03 -8.17 7.24
C LYS A 106 11.84 -9.04 8.49
N SER A 107 10.82 -8.75 9.33
CA SER A 107 10.54 -9.53 10.54
C SER A 107 10.10 -10.96 10.26
N VAL A 108 9.64 -11.27 9.04
CA VAL A 108 9.24 -12.62 8.62
C VAL A 108 10.31 -13.35 7.80
N PHE A 109 11.47 -12.73 7.57
CA PHE A 109 12.58 -13.40 6.88
C PHE A 109 13.19 -14.49 7.76
N LYS A 110 13.63 -15.57 7.13
CA LYS A 110 14.51 -16.54 7.79
C LYS A 110 15.84 -15.86 8.14
N SER A 111 16.46 -16.24 9.26
CA SER A 111 17.72 -15.64 9.72
C SER A 111 18.84 -15.65 8.68
N THR A 112 18.92 -16.72 7.88
CA THR A 112 19.91 -16.82 6.79
C THR A 112 19.67 -15.81 5.67
N LEU A 113 18.41 -15.50 5.31
CA LEU A 113 18.05 -14.51 4.30
C LEU A 113 18.25 -13.09 4.83
N GLN A 114 17.97 -12.86 6.10
CA GLN A 114 18.21 -11.58 6.75
C GLN A 114 19.70 -11.23 6.70
N SER A 115 20.60 -12.15 7.11
CA SER A 115 22.06 -11.93 7.06
C SER A 115 22.57 -11.68 5.63
N LYS A 116 22.02 -12.36 4.62
CA LYS A 116 22.36 -12.11 3.22
C LYS A 116 21.88 -10.74 2.74
N GLY A 117 20.69 -10.33 3.13
CA GLY A 117 20.15 -9.00 2.81
C GLY A 117 21.00 -7.88 3.45
N GLU A 118 21.43 -8.02 4.71
CA GLU A 118 22.31 -7.08 5.38
C GLU A 118 23.68 -7.01 4.69
N LEU A 119 24.23 -8.15 4.27
CA LEU A 119 25.48 -8.19 3.51
C LEU A 119 25.34 -7.47 2.16
N LEU A 120 24.25 -7.69 1.42
CA LEU A 120 23.99 -7.00 0.15
C LEU A 120 23.85 -5.50 0.39
N ASN A 121 23.10 -5.09 1.40
CA ASN A 121 22.93 -3.68 1.76
C ASN A 121 24.26 -2.98 2.05
N SER A 122 25.20 -3.66 2.72
CA SER A 122 26.54 -3.11 3.02
C SER A 122 27.43 -2.97 1.79
N LYS A 123 27.14 -3.69 0.70
CA LYS A 123 27.93 -3.71 -0.54
C LYS A 123 27.28 -2.91 -1.68
N MET A 124 26.09 -2.38 -1.46
CA MET A 124 25.36 -1.62 -2.48
C MET A 124 25.26 -0.16 -2.08
N HIS A 125 25.48 0.74 -3.04
CA HIS A 125 25.28 2.16 -2.85
C HIS A 125 24.65 2.78 -4.09
N VAL A 126 23.57 3.51 -3.89
CA VAL A 126 22.91 4.29 -4.95
C VAL A 126 23.25 5.76 -4.73
N PHE A 127 23.87 6.40 -5.72
CA PHE A 127 24.20 7.82 -5.62
C PHE A 127 22.95 8.68 -5.89
N LYS A 128 22.79 9.73 -5.11
CA LYS A 128 21.74 10.75 -5.36
C LYS A 128 22.19 11.65 -6.49
N SER A 129 21.28 11.94 -7.43
CA SER A 129 21.53 12.96 -8.45
C SER A 129 21.68 14.34 -7.80
N LYS A 130 22.57 15.17 -8.32
CA LYS A 130 22.77 16.55 -7.82
C LYS A 130 21.65 17.53 -8.22
N SER A 131 20.70 17.06 -9.03
CA SER A 131 19.73 17.95 -9.69
C SER A 131 18.53 18.39 -8.86
N SER A 132 18.29 17.80 -7.68
CA SER A 132 17.11 18.14 -6.87
C SER A 132 17.43 18.25 -5.38
N GLU A 133 17.53 19.48 -4.89
CA GLU A 133 17.66 19.78 -3.46
C GLU A 133 16.30 19.92 -2.75
N ALA A 134 15.22 20.13 -3.51
CA ALA A 134 13.89 20.36 -2.95
C ALA A 134 13.24 19.04 -2.51
N LYS A 135 12.97 18.92 -1.22
CA LYS A 135 12.28 17.79 -0.60
C LYS A 135 10.79 18.03 -0.54
N SER A 136 10.01 16.98 -0.62
CA SER A 136 8.58 16.97 -0.29
C SER A 136 8.29 15.97 0.83
N SER A 137 7.14 16.11 1.47
CA SER A 137 6.63 15.18 2.48
C SER A 137 5.14 14.91 2.28
N SER A 138 4.64 15.17 1.06
CA SER A 138 3.20 15.22 0.78
C SER A 138 2.71 14.04 -0.06
N LEU A 139 3.60 13.20 -0.59
CA LEU A 139 3.23 12.14 -1.54
C LEU A 139 2.18 11.19 -0.97
N ALA A 140 2.43 10.61 0.19
CA ALA A 140 1.50 9.66 0.80
C ALA A 140 0.13 10.29 1.09
N HIS A 141 0.12 11.54 1.55
CA HIS A 141 -1.12 12.28 1.82
C HIS A 141 -1.92 12.56 0.53
N ILE A 142 -1.22 12.93 -0.55
CA ILE A 142 -1.86 13.15 -1.86
C ILE A 142 -2.44 11.85 -2.42
N GLN A 143 -1.71 10.75 -2.32
CA GLN A 143 -2.23 9.44 -2.70
C GLN A 143 -3.51 9.09 -1.92
N MET A 144 -3.53 9.32 -0.60
CA MET A 144 -4.72 9.14 0.22
C MET A 144 -5.88 10.05 -0.21
N ALA A 145 -5.60 11.29 -0.57
CA ALA A 145 -6.62 12.23 -1.04
C ALA A 145 -7.23 11.79 -2.38
N ILE A 146 -6.41 11.29 -3.32
CA ILE A 146 -6.87 10.77 -4.62
C ILE A 146 -7.80 9.58 -4.43
N ILE A 147 -7.38 8.54 -3.71
CA ILE A 147 -8.15 7.28 -3.58
C ILE A 147 -9.42 7.43 -2.74
N ASN A 148 -9.48 8.45 -1.87
CA ASN A 148 -10.66 8.73 -1.04
C ASN A 148 -11.47 9.93 -1.55
N PHE A 149 -11.17 10.46 -2.74
CA PHE A 149 -11.84 11.61 -3.35
C PHE A 149 -11.94 12.82 -2.43
N ARG A 150 -10.86 13.10 -1.67
CA ARG A 150 -10.82 14.18 -0.67
C ARG A 150 -10.35 15.50 -1.28
N ILE A 151 -11.10 16.56 -0.99
CA ILE A 151 -10.69 17.91 -1.33
C ILE A 151 -9.46 18.28 -0.48
N THR A 152 -8.56 19.02 -1.08
CA THR A 152 -7.31 19.39 -0.45
C THR A 152 -7.09 20.89 -0.52
N ASP A 153 -6.78 21.51 0.61
CA ASP A 153 -6.30 22.88 0.68
C ASP A 153 -4.77 22.88 0.67
N LEU A 154 -4.18 23.60 -0.27
CA LEU A 154 -2.73 23.72 -0.38
C LEU A 154 -2.28 25.16 -0.58
N THR A 155 -1.12 25.48 0.01
CA THR A 155 -0.36 26.69 -0.28
C THR A 155 0.75 26.34 -1.25
N TYR A 156 0.76 26.95 -2.43
CA TYR A 156 1.64 26.62 -3.55
C TYR A 156 2.50 27.82 -3.96
N VAL A 157 3.79 27.56 -4.15
CA VAL A 157 4.74 28.55 -4.70
C VAL A 157 4.89 28.31 -6.19
N ALA A 158 4.41 29.23 -7.01
CA ALA A 158 4.53 29.17 -8.46
C ALA A 158 5.98 29.33 -8.94
N LEU A 159 6.25 29.09 -10.22
CA LEU A 159 7.56 29.37 -10.83
C LEU A 159 7.94 30.86 -10.76
N SER A 160 6.94 31.73 -10.74
CA SER A 160 7.09 33.18 -10.54
C SER A 160 7.37 33.61 -9.09
N GLU A 161 7.60 32.66 -8.19
CA GLU A 161 7.76 32.88 -6.74
C GLU A 161 6.50 33.40 -6.01
N GLU A 162 5.39 33.54 -6.72
CA GLU A 162 4.12 33.96 -6.13
C GLU A 162 3.55 32.80 -5.30
N THR A 163 3.22 33.08 -4.04
CA THR A 163 2.56 32.11 -3.12
C THR A 163 1.05 32.29 -3.20
N THR A 164 0.35 31.18 -3.41
CA THR A 164 -1.12 31.18 -3.57
C THR A 164 -1.75 30.05 -2.79
N SER A 165 -2.91 30.31 -2.17
CA SER A 165 -3.76 29.26 -1.57
C SER A 165 -4.74 28.71 -2.61
N ARG A 166 -4.91 27.40 -2.63
CA ARG A 166 -5.72 26.69 -3.62
C ARG A 166 -6.51 25.55 -2.96
N MET A 167 -7.80 25.49 -3.25
CA MET A 167 -8.59 24.28 -3.03
C MET A 167 -8.56 23.45 -4.30
N ILE A 168 -8.10 22.21 -4.19
CA ILE A 168 -7.97 21.30 -5.32
C ILE A 168 -8.67 19.97 -5.06
N GLU A 169 -9.05 19.31 -6.15
CA GLU A 169 -9.57 17.94 -6.19
C GLU A 169 -8.52 17.10 -6.91
N PRO A 170 -7.63 16.40 -6.16
CA PRO A 170 -6.53 15.65 -6.75
C PRO A 170 -7.08 14.41 -7.46
N VAL A 171 -6.72 14.21 -8.72
CA VAL A 171 -7.23 13.11 -9.57
C VAL A 171 -6.17 12.13 -10.02
N ALA A 172 -4.92 12.58 -10.15
CA ALA A 172 -3.82 11.71 -10.56
C ALA A 172 -2.47 12.25 -10.06
N ILE A 173 -1.47 11.39 -10.05
CA ILE A 173 -0.10 11.75 -9.70
C ILE A 173 0.87 11.02 -10.62
N TYR A 174 1.95 11.69 -11.01
CA TYR A 174 3.02 11.10 -11.81
C TYR A 174 4.37 11.65 -11.38
N SER A 175 5.42 10.96 -11.78
CA SER A 175 6.81 11.39 -11.55
C SER A 175 7.46 11.72 -12.88
N PHE A 176 8.13 12.87 -12.94
CA PHE A 176 8.93 13.30 -14.06
C PHE A 176 10.19 13.98 -13.54
N ASP A 177 11.35 13.59 -14.08
CA ASP A 177 12.67 14.13 -13.69
C ASP A 177 12.87 14.11 -12.15
N GLU A 178 12.61 12.95 -11.52
CA GLU A 178 12.70 12.71 -10.07
C GLU A 178 11.77 13.60 -9.22
N LYS A 179 10.82 14.30 -9.83
CA LYS A 179 9.85 15.18 -9.15
C LYS A 179 8.46 14.58 -9.23
N TRP A 180 7.75 14.62 -8.11
CA TRP A 180 6.36 14.22 -8.05
C TRP A 180 5.45 15.39 -8.40
N ILE A 181 4.45 15.13 -9.23
CA ILE A 181 3.51 16.11 -9.76
C ILE A 181 2.10 15.57 -9.60
N VAL A 182 1.24 16.30 -8.90
CA VAL A 182 -0.18 16.00 -8.79
C VAL A 182 -0.96 16.77 -9.85
N ILE A 183 -1.85 16.07 -10.56
CA ILE A 183 -2.87 16.68 -11.42
C ILE A 183 -4.14 16.80 -10.59
N ALA A 184 -4.72 17.97 -10.58
CA ALA A 184 -5.92 18.24 -9.81
C ALA A 184 -6.83 19.24 -10.51
N TRP A 185 -8.14 19.13 -10.29
CA TRP A 185 -9.06 20.20 -10.63
C TRP A 185 -8.90 21.35 -9.64
N CYS A 186 -8.44 22.46 -10.12
CA CYS A 186 -8.28 23.68 -9.31
C CYS A 186 -9.61 24.43 -9.24
N ARG A 187 -10.24 24.47 -8.07
CA ARG A 187 -11.55 25.13 -7.89
C ARG A 187 -11.50 26.62 -8.20
N LEU A 188 -10.38 27.29 -7.88
CA LEU A 188 -10.20 28.71 -8.15
C LEU A 188 -10.13 29.02 -9.67
N ARG A 189 -9.53 28.13 -10.46
CA ARG A 189 -9.33 28.33 -11.90
C ARG A 189 -10.35 27.60 -12.76
N ALA A 190 -11.19 26.75 -12.16
CA ALA A 190 -12.16 25.88 -12.82
C ALA A 190 -11.53 25.06 -13.99
N ALA A 191 -10.31 24.55 -13.76
CA ALA A 191 -9.54 23.79 -14.76
C ALA A 191 -8.58 22.81 -14.11
N TYR A 192 -8.17 21.78 -14.84
CA TYR A 192 -7.07 20.91 -14.44
C TYR A 192 -5.76 21.67 -14.42
N ARG A 193 -4.98 21.42 -13.38
CA ARG A 193 -3.66 22.01 -13.16
C ARG A 193 -2.72 20.99 -12.57
N SER A 194 -1.44 21.13 -12.89
CA SER A 194 -0.36 20.32 -12.35
C SER A 194 0.36 21.12 -11.25
N PHE A 195 0.62 20.43 -10.12
CA PHE A 195 1.31 21.02 -8.99
C PHE A 195 2.48 20.11 -8.59
N ARG A 196 3.68 20.65 -8.59
CA ARG A 196 4.88 19.95 -8.11
C ARG A 196 4.84 19.86 -6.59
N LEU A 197 5.07 18.66 -6.03
CA LEU A 197 4.98 18.43 -4.60
C LEU A 197 6.05 19.20 -3.80
N ASP A 198 7.25 19.33 -4.36
CA ASP A 198 8.36 20.09 -3.76
C ASP A 198 8.11 21.61 -3.66
N ARG A 199 7.02 22.11 -4.26
CA ARG A 199 6.60 23.52 -4.20
C ARG A 199 5.37 23.74 -3.31
N ILE A 200 4.88 22.70 -2.68
CA ILE A 200 3.78 22.78 -1.72
C ILE A 200 4.37 23.12 -0.35
N GLN A 201 4.04 24.27 0.18
CA GLN A 201 4.46 24.72 1.51
C GLN A 201 3.54 24.22 2.62
N HIS A 202 2.25 24.16 2.33
CA HIS A 202 1.24 23.67 3.27
C HIS A 202 0.24 22.80 2.52
N PHE A 203 -0.17 21.72 3.17
CA PHE A 203 -1.10 20.74 2.63
C PHE A 203 -2.03 20.23 3.71
N LYS A 204 -3.34 20.29 3.46
CA LYS A 204 -4.36 19.80 4.39
C LYS A 204 -5.45 19.06 3.62
N ILE A 205 -5.67 17.79 3.97
CA ILE A 205 -6.82 17.02 3.48
C ILE A 205 -8.05 17.47 4.27
N LEU A 206 -9.12 17.85 3.54
CA LEU A 206 -10.39 18.25 4.14
C LEU A 206 -11.29 17.01 4.34
N GLU A 207 -12.29 17.13 5.19
CA GLU A 207 -13.31 16.10 5.37
C GLU A 207 -14.27 16.04 4.16
N GLU A 208 -14.36 17.10 3.40
CA GLU A 208 -15.17 17.19 2.19
C GLU A 208 -14.63 16.27 1.09
N THR A 209 -15.55 15.67 0.35
CA THR A 209 -15.27 14.84 -0.82
C THR A 209 -15.71 15.53 -2.09
N PHE A 210 -15.11 15.13 -3.21
CA PHE A 210 -15.57 15.50 -4.56
C PHE A 210 -16.08 14.28 -5.30
N VAL A 211 -16.87 14.49 -6.33
CA VAL A 211 -17.38 13.42 -7.19
C VAL A 211 -16.27 12.98 -8.14
N ASP A 212 -16.12 11.66 -8.31
CA ASP A 212 -15.15 11.12 -9.26
C ASP A 212 -15.39 11.71 -10.66
N ARG A 213 -14.35 12.36 -11.19
CA ARG A 213 -14.39 13.01 -12.51
C ARG A 213 -14.06 12.05 -13.65
N GLN A 214 -13.90 10.76 -13.36
CA GLN A 214 -13.50 9.73 -14.35
C GLN A 214 -12.29 10.17 -15.18
N PHE A 215 -11.31 10.79 -14.51
CA PHE A 215 -10.12 11.33 -15.12
C PHE A 215 -9.21 10.21 -15.65
N ASP A 216 -8.88 10.24 -16.94
CA ASP A 216 -7.91 9.34 -17.55
C ASP A 216 -6.56 10.04 -17.76
N LEU A 217 -5.52 9.50 -17.12
CA LEU A 217 -4.18 10.07 -17.17
C LEU A 217 -3.54 9.96 -18.56
N ARG A 218 -3.86 8.91 -19.31
CA ARG A 218 -3.31 8.70 -20.68
C ARG A 218 -3.92 9.68 -21.66
N GLU A 219 -5.24 9.84 -21.61
CA GLU A 219 -5.94 10.83 -22.42
C GLU A 219 -5.44 12.25 -22.13
N TYR A 220 -5.21 12.57 -20.86
CA TYR A 220 -4.67 13.87 -20.47
C TYR A 220 -3.31 14.14 -21.10
N PHE A 221 -2.36 13.20 -21.08
CA PHE A 221 -1.05 13.38 -21.69
C PHE A 221 -1.13 13.44 -23.22
N THR A 222 -1.95 12.61 -23.85
CA THR A 222 -2.16 12.68 -25.32
C THR A 222 -2.67 14.07 -25.73
N ALA A 223 -3.61 14.65 -25.00
CA ALA A 223 -4.10 15.99 -25.26
C ALA A 223 -3.03 17.09 -25.01
N CYS A 224 -2.11 16.88 -24.06
CA CYS A 224 -0.99 17.82 -23.84
C CYS A 224 0.02 17.78 -24.98
N ASP A 225 0.37 16.59 -25.49
CA ASP A 225 1.32 16.43 -26.60
C ASP A 225 0.80 17.02 -27.92
N GLU A 226 -0.53 17.02 -28.14
CA GLU A 226 -1.16 17.67 -29.31
C GLU A 226 -1.13 19.20 -29.27
N ILE A 227 -0.94 19.79 -28.09
CA ILE A 227 -0.89 21.27 -27.92
C ILE A 227 0.54 21.79 -28.14
N GLU A 228 1.57 20.94 -27.97
CA GLU A 228 2.98 21.33 -28.16
C GLU A 228 3.49 21.11 -29.61
N THR A 229 2.65 20.58 -30.52
CA THR A 229 2.92 20.44 -31.95
C THR A 229 2.17 21.51 -32.75
#